data_728744511d54f6b813725fd75f9a5dfc
#
_entry.id   728744511d54f6b813725fd75f9a5dfc
#
_cell.length_a   1.000
_cell.length_b   1.000
_cell.length_c   1.000
_cell.angle_alpha   90.00
_cell.angle_beta   90.00
_cell.angle_gamma   90.00
#
_symmetry.space_group_name_H-M   'P 1'
#
loop_
_entity.id
_entity.type
_entity.pdbx_description
1 polymer ?
#
loop_
_entity_poly.entity_id
_entity_poly.type
_entity_poly.pdbx_seq_one_letter_code
_entity_poly.pdbx_strand_id
1 'polypeptide(L)'
;MTTFELNGVKVETEMSHPNLLAAIRDEFGLISPKDGCAPSGQCGCCTVLIDGKARVACQTPMEKIEDTKVLTLEGFDPKERELFSQTFAAHGALQCGFCIPGILVRAKSLIDRKGNSLTREESSRHLGAHLCRCTGYTKILDAVEALASGEMPVKIETGGVGTSGSRYKAEALSLGDRPFIDDISPDGLLHGAVRLSDHARAEVIKINIEGAENFEGVEKVITCLLYTSPSPRD
;
A
#
# COMPACT_ATOMS: atom_id res chain seq x y z
N MET A 1 25.47 3.44 -7.46
CA MET A 1 24.32 4.28 -7.84
C MET A 1 23.63 3.64 -9.02
N THR A 2 22.34 3.73 -9.12
CA THR A 2 21.53 3.26 -10.26
C THR A 2 20.65 4.40 -10.75
N THR A 3 20.43 4.46 -12.04
CA THR A 3 19.66 5.54 -12.69
C THR A 3 18.46 4.93 -13.39
N PHE A 4 17.27 5.51 -13.18
CA PHE A 4 16.05 5.06 -13.84
C PHE A 4 15.06 6.23 -14.00
N GLU A 5 13.98 6.01 -14.73
CA GLU A 5 12.90 7.00 -14.86
C GLU A 5 11.80 6.67 -13.83
N LEU A 6 11.52 7.59 -12.91
CA LEU A 6 10.42 7.46 -11.95
C LEU A 6 9.35 8.50 -12.27
N ASN A 7 8.15 8.03 -12.62
CA ASN A 7 7.01 8.88 -12.97
C ASN A 7 7.33 9.94 -14.03
N GLY A 8 8.13 9.57 -15.04
CA GLY A 8 8.53 10.47 -16.13
C GLY A 8 9.74 11.36 -15.82
N VAL A 9 10.32 11.26 -14.63
CA VAL A 9 11.51 12.02 -14.22
C VAL A 9 12.70 11.09 -14.09
N LYS A 10 13.83 11.44 -14.70
CA LYS A 10 15.08 10.69 -14.54
C LYS A 10 15.63 10.95 -13.14
N VAL A 11 15.82 9.88 -12.37
CA VAL A 11 16.33 9.92 -11.00
C VAL A 11 17.56 9.03 -10.86
N GLU A 12 18.40 9.35 -9.89
CA GLU A 12 19.54 8.57 -9.47
C GLU A 12 19.39 8.24 -7.98
N THR A 13 19.69 7.03 -7.58
CA THR A 13 19.60 6.57 -6.20
C THR A 13 20.75 5.65 -5.83
N GLU A 14 21.00 5.50 -4.55
CA GLU A 14 21.97 4.54 -4.06
C GLU A 14 21.46 3.10 -4.17
N MET A 15 22.35 2.17 -4.45
CA MET A 15 22.02 0.74 -4.50
C MET A 15 21.89 0.10 -3.09
N SER A 16 22.05 0.89 -2.04
CA SER A 16 21.99 0.44 -0.64
C SER A 16 20.58 0.11 -0.17
N HIS A 17 19.56 0.58 -0.88
CA HIS A 17 18.16 0.19 -0.57
C HIS A 17 17.95 -1.32 -0.73
N PRO A 18 17.27 -1.98 0.21
CA PRO A 18 17.06 -3.43 0.15
C PRO A 18 16.21 -3.88 -1.07
N ASN A 19 15.41 -2.99 -1.62
CA ASN A 19 14.56 -3.22 -2.79
C ASN A 19 13.97 -1.91 -3.32
N LEU A 20 13.33 -1.97 -4.49
CA LEU A 20 12.70 -0.81 -5.12
C LEU A 20 11.60 -0.16 -4.25
N LEU A 21 10.86 -0.94 -3.45
CA LEU A 21 9.82 -0.38 -2.58
C LEU A 21 10.42 0.57 -1.54
N ALA A 22 11.51 0.19 -0.90
CA ALA A 22 12.20 1.04 0.07
C ALA A 22 12.68 2.34 -0.58
N ALA A 23 13.34 2.27 -1.74
CA ALA A 23 13.76 3.46 -2.47
C ALA A 23 12.58 4.40 -2.79
N ILE A 24 11.47 3.87 -3.32
CA ILE A 24 10.28 4.66 -3.68
C ILE A 24 9.67 5.35 -2.46
N ARG A 25 9.59 4.66 -1.32
CA ARG A 25 8.95 5.19 -0.12
C ARG A 25 9.86 6.08 0.70
N ASP A 26 11.07 5.63 0.98
CA ASP A 26 11.96 6.24 1.97
C ASP A 26 12.75 7.41 1.38
N GLU A 27 13.17 7.32 0.11
CA GLU A 27 13.94 8.37 -0.55
C GLU A 27 13.04 9.31 -1.37
N PHE A 28 12.11 8.75 -2.17
CA PHE A 28 11.26 9.57 -3.05
C PHE A 28 9.92 9.98 -2.42
N GLY A 29 9.57 9.50 -1.23
CA GLY A 29 8.37 9.90 -0.50
C GLY A 29 7.05 9.52 -1.16
N LEU A 30 7.05 8.55 -2.11
CA LEU A 30 5.84 8.10 -2.79
C LEU A 30 5.17 6.99 -1.98
N ILE A 31 3.97 7.27 -1.49
CA ILE A 31 3.28 6.43 -0.50
C ILE A 31 2.20 5.51 -1.07
N SER A 32 1.84 5.63 -2.37
CA SER A 32 0.83 4.75 -2.95
C SER A 32 1.26 3.28 -2.98
N PRO A 33 2.53 2.91 -3.26
CA PRO A 33 2.98 1.55 -3.06
C PRO A 33 3.13 1.23 -1.56
N LYS A 34 2.37 0.24 -1.07
CA LYS A 34 2.32 -0.11 0.36
C LYS A 34 3.14 -1.36 0.69
N ASP A 35 3.81 -1.37 1.83
CA ASP A 35 4.39 -2.59 2.39
C ASP A 35 3.33 -3.33 3.23
N GLY A 36 2.65 -4.27 2.61
CA GLY A 36 1.56 -5.03 3.26
C GLY A 36 1.96 -6.44 3.73
N CYS A 37 3.16 -6.90 3.41
CA CYS A 37 3.61 -8.27 3.75
C CYS A 37 5.06 -8.34 4.25
N ALA A 38 5.65 -7.23 4.66
CA ALA A 38 6.91 -7.03 5.40
C ALA A 38 8.18 -7.69 4.81
N PRO A 39 8.62 -7.36 3.68
CA PRO A 39 8.26 -7.53 2.26
C PRO A 39 8.44 -8.96 1.76
N SER A 40 7.39 -9.76 1.72
CA SER A 40 7.45 -11.17 1.25
C SER A 40 6.96 -11.41 -0.19
N GLY A 41 6.56 -10.36 -0.90
CA GLY A 41 6.11 -10.44 -2.30
C GLY A 41 4.71 -11.04 -2.53
N GLN A 42 3.91 -11.24 -1.47
CA GLN A 42 2.66 -12.00 -1.54
C GLN A 42 1.41 -11.14 -1.67
N CYS A 43 1.41 -9.91 -1.13
CA CYS A 43 0.16 -9.15 -0.98
C CYS A 43 -0.20 -8.28 -2.20
N GLY A 44 0.72 -7.98 -3.10
CA GLY A 44 0.51 -7.13 -4.27
C GLY A 44 0.32 -5.63 -3.98
N CYS A 45 0.30 -5.18 -2.71
CA CYS A 45 0.03 -3.79 -2.36
C CYS A 45 1.13 -2.81 -2.83
N CYS A 46 2.35 -3.31 -3.07
CA CYS A 46 3.48 -2.53 -3.58
C CYS A 46 3.63 -2.61 -5.11
N THR A 47 2.58 -2.96 -5.84
CA THR A 47 2.65 -3.08 -7.30
C THR A 47 2.92 -1.73 -7.94
N VAL A 48 3.92 -1.71 -8.84
CA VAL A 48 4.26 -0.60 -9.73
C VAL A 48 4.34 -1.11 -11.17
N LEU A 49 4.37 -0.23 -12.17
CA LEU A 49 4.72 -0.63 -13.54
C LEU A 49 6.22 -0.46 -13.73
N ILE A 50 6.87 -1.48 -14.24
CA ILE A 50 8.25 -1.41 -14.75
C ILE A 50 8.17 -1.74 -16.23
N ASP A 51 8.54 -0.77 -17.08
CA ASP A 51 8.40 -0.85 -18.52
C ASP A 51 6.99 -1.31 -18.97
N GLY A 52 5.96 -0.72 -18.35
CA GLY A 52 4.55 -1.02 -18.60
C GLY A 52 4.04 -2.36 -18.03
N LYS A 53 4.89 -3.13 -17.36
CA LYS A 53 4.51 -4.43 -16.76
C LYS A 53 4.35 -4.30 -15.25
N ALA A 54 3.22 -4.74 -14.73
CA ALA A 54 2.97 -4.72 -13.29
C ALA A 54 3.89 -5.71 -12.55
N ARG A 55 4.65 -5.18 -11.59
CA ARG A 55 5.63 -5.89 -10.75
C ARG A 55 5.47 -5.48 -9.29
N VAL A 56 5.80 -6.37 -8.36
CA VAL A 56 5.84 -6.04 -6.93
C VAL A 56 7.20 -5.43 -6.59
N ALA A 57 7.19 -4.17 -6.17
CA ALA A 57 8.41 -3.40 -5.93
C ALA A 57 9.26 -3.99 -4.79
N CYS A 58 8.65 -4.59 -3.78
CA CYS A 58 9.35 -5.21 -2.65
C CYS A 58 10.20 -6.45 -3.02
N GLN A 59 9.96 -7.07 -4.18
CA GLN A 59 10.75 -8.17 -4.70
C GLN A 59 11.60 -7.78 -5.92
N THR A 60 11.71 -6.47 -6.18
CA THR A 60 12.51 -5.95 -7.27
C THR A 60 13.82 -5.40 -6.71
N PRO A 61 14.96 -6.10 -6.92
CA PRO A 61 16.27 -5.63 -6.50
C PRO A 61 16.69 -4.37 -7.28
N MET A 62 17.48 -3.50 -6.65
CA MET A 62 17.94 -2.24 -7.26
C MET A 62 18.75 -2.43 -8.53
N GLU A 63 19.47 -3.54 -8.65
CA GLU A 63 20.29 -3.86 -9.85
C GLU A 63 19.42 -4.13 -11.11
N LYS A 64 18.12 -4.38 -10.94
CA LYS A 64 17.21 -4.72 -12.07
C LYS A 64 16.42 -3.52 -12.58
N ILE A 65 16.64 -2.33 -12.04
CA ILE A 65 15.89 -1.13 -12.44
C ILE A 65 16.73 -0.14 -13.25
N GLU A 66 18.01 -0.42 -13.46
CA GLU A 66 18.90 0.43 -14.29
C GLU A 66 18.25 0.66 -15.66
N ASP A 67 18.20 1.94 -16.08
CA ASP A 67 17.61 2.40 -17.36
C ASP A 67 16.14 1.97 -17.61
N THR A 68 15.40 1.53 -16.59
CA THR A 68 13.97 1.19 -16.74
C THR A 68 13.06 2.38 -16.45
N LYS A 69 11.79 2.26 -16.86
CA LYS A 69 10.72 3.21 -16.53
C LYS A 69 9.83 2.65 -15.44
N VAL A 70 9.90 3.27 -14.28
CA VAL A 70 9.06 2.92 -13.12
C VAL A 70 7.92 3.91 -13.02
N LEU A 71 6.68 3.41 -13.00
CA LEU A 71 5.48 4.22 -12.83
C LEU A 71 4.69 3.75 -11.61
N THR A 72 4.51 4.64 -10.64
CA THR A 72 3.61 4.46 -9.49
C THR A 72 2.24 5.07 -9.78
N LEU A 73 1.27 4.92 -8.90
CA LEU A 73 -0.05 5.50 -9.07
C LEU A 73 -0.02 7.04 -9.07
N GLU A 74 0.95 7.66 -8.39
CA GLU A 74 1.16 9.12 -8.41
C GLU A 74 1.57 9.64 -9.80
N GLY A 75 2.21 8.80 -10.61
CA GLY A 75 2.65 9.14 -11.96
C GLY A 75 1.62 8.90 -13.07
N PHE A 76 0.41 8.44 -12.76
CA PHE A 76 -0.66 8.30 -13.77
C PHE A 76 -1.07 9.66 -14.31
N ASP A 77 -1.53 9.69 -15.56
CA ASP A 77 -2.17 10.90 -16.10
C ASP A 77 -3.28 11.39 -15.16
N PRO A 78 -3.38 12.69 -14.87
CA PRO A 78 -4.35 13.22 -13.92
C PRO A 78 -5.80 12.84 -14.21
N LYS A 79 -6.21 12.82 -15.50
CA LYS A 79 -7.57 12.43 -15.89
C LYS A 79 -7.81 10.93 -15.70
N GLU A 80 -6.80 10.13 -16.00
CA GLU A 80 -6.87 8.69 -15.78
C GLU A 80 -6.94 8.39 -14.27
N ARG A 81 -6.12 9.06 -13.47
CA ARG A 81 -6.11 8.95 -12.01
C ARG A 81 -7.48 9.30 -11.42
N GLU A 82 -8.08 10.39 -11.89
CA GLU A 82 -9.43 10.81 -11.51
C GLU A 82 -10.48 9.77 -11.92
N LEU A 83 -10.47 9.29 -13.16
CA LEU A 83 -11.40 8.27 -13.66
C LEU A 83 -11.33 6.99 -12.82
N PHE A 84 -10.12 6.51 -12.53
CA PHE A 84 -9.92 5.28 -11.74
C PHE A 84 -10.48 5.44 -10.32
N SER A 85 -10.19 6.57 -9.66
CA SER A 85 -10.66 6.83 -8.30
C SER A 85 -12.18 6.98 -8.22
N GLN A 86 -12.79 7.71 -9.15
CA GLN A 86 -14.23 7.91 -9.22
C GLN A 86 -14.97 6.59 -9.51
N THR A 87 -14.45 5.78 -10.44
CA THR A 87 -15.06 4.48 -10.76
C THR A 87 -15.02 3.55 -9.56
N PHE A 88 -13.88 3.45 -8.85
CA PHE A 88 -13.79 2.63 -7.65
C PHE A 88 -14.68 3.15 -6.52
N ALA A 89 -14.81 4.46 -6.36
CA ALA A 89 -15.72 5.08 -5.41
C ALA A 89 -17.20 4.78 -5.74
N ALA A 90 -17.58 4.94 -7.02
CA ALA A 90 -18.95 4.71 -7.49
C ALA A 90 -19.41 3.24 -7.31
N HIS A 91 -18.54 2.29 -7.59
CA HIS A 91 -18.81 0.86 -7.39
C HIS A 91 -18.69 0.40 -5.92
N GLY A 92 -18.22 1.29 -5.01
CA GLY A 92 -17.92 0.89 -3.63
C GLY A 92 -16.82 -0.17 -3.57
N ALA A 93 -15.86 -0.11 -4.52
CA ALA A 93 -14.80 -1.08 -4.71
C ALA A 93 -13.64 -0.94 -3.71
N LEU A 94 -13.84 -0.23 -2.61
CA LEU A 94 -12.87 -0.03 -1.55
C LEU A 94 -13.51 0.03 -0.17
N GLN A 95 -12.74 -0.32 0.85
CA GLN A 95 -13.09 -0.07 2.24
C GLN A 95 -11.95 0.65 2.95
N CYS A 96 -10.93 -0.04 3.47
CA CYS A 96 -9.79 0.65 4.11
C CYS A 96 -8.90 1.39 3.10
N GLY A 97 -8.84 0.96 1.85
CA GLY A 97 -8.07 1.60 0.79
C GLY A 97 -6.62 1.08 0.66
N PHE A 98 -6.12 0.28 1.61
CA PHE A 98 -4.71 -0.11 1.67
C PHE A 98 -4.22 -0.87 0.43
N CYS A 99 -4.99 -1.83 -0.06
CA CYS A 99 -4.61 -2.64 -1.23
C CYS A 99 -4.95 -1.97 -2.58
N ILE A 100 -5.78 -0.93 -2.56
CA ILE A 100 -6.38 -0.38 -3.78
C ILE A 100 -5.36 0.25 -4.71
N PRO A 101 -4.38 1.05 -4.26
CA PRO A 101 -3.35 1.60 -5.16
C PRO A 101 -2.65 0.53 -5.99
N GLY A 102 -2.21 -0.56 -5.36
CA GLY A 102 -1.58 -1.68 -6.07
C GLY A 102 -2.53 -2.38 -7.05
N ILE A 103 -3.82 -2.49 -6.70
CA ILE A 103 -4.86 -3.04 -7.58
C ILE A 103 -5.09 -2.13 -8.79
N LEU A 104 -5.13 -0.81 -8.61
CA LEU A 104 -5.29 0.15 -9.70
C LEU A 104 -4.12 0.07 -10.70
N VAL A 105 -2.89 0.00 -10.20
CA VAL A 105 -1.71 -0.19 -11.05
C VAL A 105 -1.78 -1.52 -11.83
N ARG A 106 -2.23 -2.59 -11.19
CA ARG A 106 -2.46 -3.87 -11.88
C ARG A 106 -3.57 -3.75 -12.93
N ALA A 107 -4.69 -3.13 -12.59
CA ALA A 107 -5.81 -2.92 -13.51
C ALA A 107 -5.38 -2.12 -14.74
N LYS A 108 -4.64 -1.01 -14.54
CA LYS A 108 -4.06 -0.24 -15.65
C LYS A 108 -3.24 -1.12 -16.58
N SER A 109 -2.30 -1.88 -16.06
CA SER A 109 -1.48 -2.79 -16.89
C SER A 109 -2.30 -3.80 -17.69
N LEU A 110 -3.45 -4.22 -17.18
CA LEU A 110 -4.36 -5.13 -17.89
C LEU A 110 -5.14 -4.38 -18.97
N ILE A 111 -5.69 -3.23 -18.64
CA ILE A 111 -6.50 -2.39 -19.53
C ILE A 111 -5.65 -1.88 -20.69
N ASP A 112 -4.43 -1.38 -20.44
CA ASP A 112 -3.51 -0.91 -21.50
C ASP A 112 -3.17 -2.01 -22.50
N ARG A 113 -3.13 -3.27 -22.08
CA ARG A 113 -2.82 -4.41 -22.97
C ARG A 113 -4.02 -4.96 -23.71
N LYS A 114 -5.21 -4.90 -23.13
CA LYS A 114 -6.39 -5.64 -23.61
C LYS A 114 -7.58 -4.74 -23.96
N GLY A 115 -7.65 -3.55 -23.38
CA GLY A 115 -8.80 -2.66 -23.55
C GLY A 115 -10.12 -3.37 -23.27
N ASN A 116 -11.09 -3.15 -24.13
CA ASN A 116 -12.44 -3.75 -24.03
C ASN A 116 -12.47 -5.29 -24.15
N SER A 117 -11.38 -5.95 -24.53
CA SER A 117 -11.30 -7.40 -24.57
C SER A 117 -10.92 -8.05 -23.23
N LEU A 118 -10.69 -7.24 -22.19
CA LEU A 118 -10.37 -7.73 -20.86
C LEU A 118 -11.61 -8.37 -20.22
N THR A 119 -11.55 -9.67 -19.94
CA THR A 119 -12.66 -10.40 -19.33
C THR A 119 -12.59 -10.36 -17.81
N ARG A 120 -13.76 -10.53 -17.15
CA ARG A 120 -13.85 -10.65 -15.70
C ARG A 120 -13.01 -11.81 -15.15
N GLU A 121 -12.98 -12.93 -15.85
CA GLU A 121 -12.19 -14.10 -15.46
C GLU A 121 -10.70 -13.81 -15.49
N GLU A 122 -10.21 -13.11 -16.52
CA GLU A 122 -8.82 -12.68 -16.61
C GLU A 122 -8.47 -11.67 -15.52
N SER A 123 -9.35 -10.69 -15.28
CA SER A 123 -9.21 -9.72 -14.19
C SER A 123 -9.10 -10.45 -12.85
N SER A 124 -10.00 -11.38 -12.56
CA SER A 124 -10.01 -12.18 -11.34
C SER A 124 -8.72 -12.97 -11.15
N ARG A 125 -8.23 -13.63 -12.21
CA ARG A 125 -6.98 -14.40 -12.18
C ARG A 125 -5.77 -13.52 -11.84
N HIS A 126 -5.67 -12.35 -12.47
CA HIS A 126 -4.56 -11.43 -12.22
C HIS A 126 -4.65 -10.70 -10.87
N LEU A 127 -5.87 -10.41 -10.40
CA LEU A 127 -6.10 -9.81 -9.08
C LEU A 127 -5.97 -10.81 -7.93
N GLY A 128 -5.95 -12.12 -8.22
CA GLY A 128 -5.64 -13.16 -7.23
C GLY A 128 -4.27 -13.01 -6.57
N ALA A 129 -3.35 -12.25 -7.19
CA ALA A 129 -2.05 -11.88 -6.59
C ALA A 129 -2.12 -10.65 -5.66
N HIS A 130 -3.31 -10.09 -5.44
CA HIS A 130 -3.53 -8.94 -4.56
C HIS A 130 -4.41 -9.35 -3.38
N LEU A 131 -3.90 -9.19 -2.16
CA LEU A 131 -4.66 -9.50 -0.95
C LEU A 131 -5.52 -8.30 -0.53
N CYS A 132 -6.82 -8.51 -0.49
CA CYS A 132 -7.78 -7.56 0.09
C CYS A 132 -8.56 -8.23 1.22
N ARG A 133 -8.46 -7.67 2.43
CA ARG A 133 -9.15 -8.22 3.62
C ARG A 133 -10.58 -7.74 3.75
N CYS A 134 -10.98 -6.70 3.02
CA CYS A 134 -12.20 -5.93 3.30
C CYS A 134 -13.35 -6.15 2.31
N THR A 135 -13.04 -6.16 0.99
CA THR A 135 -14.07 -5.99 -0.06
C THR A 135 -14.74 -7.27 -0.53
N GLY A 136 -14.10 -8.43 -0.37
CA GLY A 136 -14.53 -9.68 -1.00
C GLY A 136 -14.40 -9.72 -2.53
N TYR A 137 -13.68 -8.76 -3.13
CA TYR A 137 -13.29 -8.64 -4.55
C TYR A 137 -14.40 -8.36 -5.56
N THR A 138 -15.65 -8.77 -5.35
CA THR A 138 -16.74 -8.63 -6.35
C THR A 138 -16.83 -7.22 -6.89
N LYS A 139 -16.93 -6.21 -6.02
CA LYS A 139 -17.02 -4.81 -6.41
C LYS A 139 -15.76 -4.27 -7.05
N ILE A 140 -14.59 -4.80 -6.70
CA ILE A 140 -13.32 -4.47 -7.38
C ILE A 140 -13.36 -4.97 -8.82
N LEU A 141 -13.84 -6.19 -9.04
CA LEU A 141 -13.99 -6.74 -10.40
C LEU A 141 -15.00 -5.94 -11.21
N ASP A 142 -16.14 -5.54 -10.60
CA ASP A 142 -17.15 -4.70 -11.26
C ASP A 142 -16.52 -3.36 -11.71
N ALA A 143 -15.74 -2.72 -10.85
CA ALA A 143 -15.06 -1.46 -11.17
C ALA A 143 -13.99 -1.62 -12.28
N VAL A 144 -13.25 -2.73 -12.28
CA VAL A 144 -12.25 -3.00 -13.34
C VAL A 144 -12.92 -3.28 -14.69
N GLU A 145 -14.07 -3.96 -14.69
CA GLU A 145 -14.87 -4.16 -15.90
C GLU A 145 -15.41 -2.84 -16.46
N ALA A 146 -15.93 -1.97 -15.58
CA ALA A 146 -16.39 -0.63 -15.96
C ALA A 146 -15.26 0.21 -16.58
N LEU A 147 -14.07 0.21 -15.96
CA LEU A 147 -12.90 0.89 -16.53
C LEU A 147 -12.49 0.32 -17.88
N ALA A 148 -12.48 -1.00 -18.03
CA ALA A 148 -12.10 -1.67 -19.26
C ALA A 148 -13.09 -1.41 -20.40
N SER A 149 -14.39 -1.32 -20.11
CA SER A 149 -15.46 -1.00 -21.08
C SER A 149 -15.53 0.48 -21.43
N GLY A 150 -14.83 1.35 -20.69
CA GLY A 150 -14.93 2.80 -20.84
C GLY A 150 -16.22 3.39 -20.28
N GLU A 151 -16.90 2.67 -19.39
CA GLU A 151 -18.08 3.16 -18.69
C GLU A 151 -17.71 4.32 -17.77
N MET A 152 -18.42 5.45 -17.91
CA MET A 152 -18.19 6.61 -17.06
C MET A 152 -18.84 6.42 -15.69
N PRO A 153 -18.13 6.74 -14.59
CA PRO A 153 -18.69 6.60 -13.26
C PRO A 153 -19.91 7.51 -13.08
N VAL A 154 -20.98 6.93 -12.57
CA VAL A 154 -22.18 7.69 -12.22
C VAL A 154 -21.97 8.37 -10.87
N LYS A 155 -22.14 9.70 -10.83
CA LYS A 155 -22.07 10.44 -9.58
C LYS A 155 -23.21 10.00 -8.66
N ILE A 156 -22.87 9.47 -7.51
CA ILE A 156 -23.85 9.02 -6.52
C ILE A 156 -24.34 10.25 -5.75
N GLU A 157 -25.62 10.57 -5.88
CA GLU A 157 -26.27 11.57 -5.03
C GLU A 157 -26.51 10.95 -3.65
N THR A 158 -26.06 11.65 -2.60
CA THR A 158 -26.19 11.19 -1.22
C THR A 158 -27.27 11.98 -0.47
N GLY A 159 -27.90 11.36 0.54
CA GLY A 159 -28.79 12.04 1.50
C GLY A 159 -30.24 11.63 1.50
N GLY A 160 -30.69 10.78 0.57
CA GLY A 160 -32.04 10.20 0.58
C GLY A 160 -32.11 8.85 1.29
N VAL A 161 -33.24 8.53 1.90
CA VAL A 161 -33.51 7.19 2.43
C VAL A 161 -33.50 6.18 1.27
N GLY A 162 -32.73 5.09 1.42
CA GLY A 162 -32.56 4.07 0.37
C GLY A 162 -31.50 4.38 -0.67
N THR A 163 -30.79 5.51 -0.58
CA THR A 163 -29.63 5.82 -1.45
C THR A 163 -28.34 5.26 -0.86
N SER A 164 -27.45 4.78 -1.73
CA SER A 164 -26.10 4.33 -1.36
C SER A 164 -25.11 5.45 -1.62
N GLY A 165 -24.62 6.09 -0.56
CA GLY A 165 -23.54 7.08 -0.68
C GLY A 165 -22.18 6.44 -0.88
N SER A 166 -21.25 7.14 -1.55
CA SER A 166 -19.86 6.72 -1.60
C SER A 166 -19.22 6.84 -0.21
N ARG A 167 -18.23 5.98 0.04
CA ARG A 167 -17.45 6.04 1.28
C ARG A 167 -16.80 7.41 1.46
N TYR A 168 -16.76 7.90 2.68
CA TYR A 168 -16.05 9.14 3.02
C TYR A 168 -14.58 9.10 2.55
N LYS A 169 -14.15 10.12 1.81
CA LYS A 169 -12.81 10.21 1.19
C LYS A 169 -12.44 9.03 0.29
N ALA A 170 -13.42 8.41 -0.39
CA ALA A 170 -13.20 7.22 -1.21
C ALA A 170 -12.13 7.42 -2.27
N GLU A 171 -12.13 8.56 -2.98
CA GLU A 171 -11.15 8.86 -4.02
C GLU A 171 -9.73 8.95 -3.45
N ALA A 172 -9.52 9.74 -2.39
CA ALA A 172 -8.22 9.87 -1.75
C ALA A 172 -7.70 8.53 -1.16
N LEU A 173 -8.61 7.69 -0.66
CA LEU A 173 -8.26 6.35 -0.19
C LEU A 173 -7.87 5.41 -1.33
N SER A 174 -8.57 5.49 -2.47
CA SER A 174 -8.27 4.64 -3.63
C SER A 174 -6.94 5.01 -4.28
N LEU A 175 -6.60 6.29 -4.29
CA LEU A 175 -5.35 6.80 -4.84
C LEU A 175 -4.14 6.65 -3.92
N GLY A 176 -4.35 6.28 -2.65
CA GLY A 176 -3.27 6.24 -1.67
C GLY A 176 -2.83 7.60 -1.15
N ASP A 177 -3.57 8.67 -1.48
CA ASP A 177 -3.26 10.05 -1.06
C ASP A 177 -3.53 10.28 0.44
N ARG A 178 -4.29 9.40 1.06
CA ARG A 178 -4.48 9.41 2.49
C ARG A 178 -3.46 8.51 3.18
N PRO A 179 -2.56 9.09 4.00
CA PRO A 179 -1.54 8.29 4.66
C PRO A 179 -2.16 7.36 5.71
N PHE A 180 -1.62 6.17 5.84
CA PHE A 180 -1.77 5.28 6.99
C PHE A 180 -0.68 5.62 8.02
N ILE A 181 -0.78 5.07 9.22
CA ILE A 181 0.21 5.33 10.28
C ILE A 181 1.63 4.97 9.82
N ASP A 182 1.77 3.88 9.06
CA ASP A 182 3.05 3.41 8.50
C ASP A 182 3.63 4.32 7.38
N ASP A 183 2.82 5.23 6.87
CA ASP A 183 3.27 6.25 5.90
C ASP A 183 3.74 7.55 6.59
N ILE A 184 3.68 7.63 7.93
CA ILE A 184 3.95 8.85 8.69
C ILE A 184 5.28 8.69 9.43
N SER A 185 6.25 9.52 9.10
CA SER A 185 7.57 9.54 9.75
C SER A 185 7.87 10.96 10.23
N PRO A 186 7.37 11.36 11.41
CA PRO A 186 7.67 12.67 11.99
C PRO A 186 9.14 12.75 12.44
N ASP A 187 9.70 13.95 12.44
CA ASP A 187 11.03 14.21 12.96
C ASP A 187 11.13 13.73 14.41
N GLY A 188 12.21 13.01 14.74
CA GLY A 188 12.42 12.47 16.08
C GLY A 188 11.60 11.22 16.40
N LEU A 189 11.05 10.53 15.37
CA LEU A 189 10.35 9.26 15.55
C LEU A 189 11.26 8.22 16.22
N LEU A 190 10.79 7.65 17.31
CA LEU A 190 11.45 6.51 17.97
C LEU A 190 10.87 5.20 17.44
N HIS A 191 11.76 4.23 17.21
CA HIS A 191 11.38 2.88 16.80
C HIS A 191 11.28 1.97 18.01
N GLY A 192 10.16 1.26 18.16
CA GLY A 192 9.96 0.28 19.23
C GLY A 192 10.39 -1.13 18.79
N ALA A 193 11.13 -1.82 19.67
CA ALA A 193 11.42 -3.23 19.51
C ALA A 193 10.84 -4.01 20.70
N VAL A 194 10.29 -5.19 20.44
CA VAL A 194 9.67 -6.03 21.47
C VAL A 194 10.51 -7.28 21.68
N ARG A 195 10.89 -7.52 22.94
CA ARG A 195 11.46 -8.81 23.36
C ARG A 195 10.36 -9.66 23.99
N LEU A 196 10.01 -10.75 23.36
CA LEU A 196 9.04 -11.72 23.84
C LEU A 196 9.73 -12.84 24.63
N SER A 197 8.97 -13.57 25.46
CA SER A 197 9.41 -14.81 26.10
C SER A 197 9.68 -15.89 25.05
N ASP A 198 10.73 -16.68 25.27
CA ASP A 198 11.02 -17.86 24.46
C ASP A 198 10.10 -19.06 24.83
N HIS A 199 9.29 -18.91 25.86
CA HIS A 199 8.39 -19.94 26.37
C HIS A 199 6.93 -19.55 26.17
N ALA A 200 6.09 -20.45 25.70
CA ALA A 200 4.65 -20.23 25.52
C ALA A 200 3.91 -19.95 26.84
N ARG A 201 4.40 -20.50 27.95
CA ARG A 201 3.90 -20.27 29.31
C ARG A 201 5.06 -20.31 30.27
N ALA A 202 5.22 -19.27 31.08
CA ALA A 202 6.29 -19.18 32.06
C ALA A 202 5.88 -18.24 33.20
N GLU A 203 6.50 -18.43 34.35
CA GLU A 203 6.48 -17.46 35.44
C GLU A 203 7.66 -16.50 35.27
N VAL A 204 7.39 -15.20 35.28
CA VAL A 204 8.43 -14.17 35.18
C VAL A 204 9.02 -13.92 36.54
N ILE A 205 10.19 -14.48 36.81
CA ILE A 205 10.89 -14.33 38.09
C ILE A 205 11.58 -12.97 38.21
N LYS A 206 12.21 -12.52 37.11
CA LYS A 206 12.94 -11.24 37.04
C LYS A 206 13.02 -10.73 35.63
N ILE A 207 12.91 -9.42 35.46
CA ILE A 207 13.23 -8.70 34.22
C ILE A 207 14.47 -7.85 34.50
N ASN A 208 15.60 -8.15 33.82
CA ASN A 208 16.81 -7.35 33.91
C ASN A 208 16.88 -6.44 32.68
N ILE A 209 16.86 -5.14 32.91
CA ILE A 209 16.85 -4.10 31.85
C ILE A 209 18.19 -3.38 31.72
N GLU A 210 19.15 -3.56 32.66
CA GLU A 210 20.40 -2.80 32.69
C GLU A 210 21.21 -2.85 31.40
N GLY A 211 21.28 -4.03 30.76
CA GLY A 211 22.00 -4.18 29.51
C GLY A 211 21.32 -3.43 28.34
N ALA A 212 19.99 -3.34 28.34
CA ALA A 212 19.24 -2.62 27.32
C ALA A 212 19.23 -1.10 27.57
N GLU A 213 19.09 -0.66 28.81
CA GLU A 213 19.09 0.78 29.16
C GLU A 213 20.43 1.47 28.85
N ASN A 214 21.54 0.73 28.96
CA ASN A 214 22.88 1.25 28.70
C ASN A 214 23.35 1.05 27.25
N PHE A 215 22.50 0.51 26.37
CA PHE A 215 22.85 0.30 24.97
C PHE A 215 22.71 1.60 24.17
N GLU A 216 23.72 1.93 23.39
CA GLU A 216 23.75 3.14 22.57
C GLU A 216 22.55 3.17 21.60
N GLY A 217 21.80 4.27 21.56
CA GLY A 217 20.62 4.45 20.76
C GLY A 217 19.31 3.98 21.39
N VAL A 218 19.34 3.43 22.61
CA VAL A 218 18.13 3.12 23.38
C VAL A 218 17.72 4.33 24.22
N GLU A 219 16.60 4.94 23.86
CA GLU A 219 16.04 6.08 24.58
C GLU A 219 15.32 5.65 25.88
N LYS A 220 14.63 4.51 25.83
CA LYS A 220 13.88 4.01 26.99
C LYS A 220 13.55 2.53 26.89
N VAL A 221 13.65 1.83 28.01
CA VAL A 221 13.14 0.47 28.18
C VAL A 221 11.80 0.52 28.92
N ILE A 222 10.76 -0.08 28.32
CA ILE A 222 9.41 -0.12 28.88
C ILE A 222 9.09 -1.54 29.32
N THR A 223 8.71 -1.71 30.59
CA THR A 223 8.25 -2.98 31.16
C THR A 223 6.80 -2.86 31.61
N CYS A 224 6.18 -3.97 32.00
CA CYS A 224 4.83 -3.97 32.54
C CYS A 224 4.67 -3.09 33.80
N LEU A 225 5.75 -2.78 34.49
CA LEU A 225 5.73 -1.88 35.66
C LEU A 225 5.52 -0.40 35.27
N LEU A 226 5.79 -0.04 33.99
CA LEU A 226 5.68 1.34 33.52
C LEU A 226 4.34 1.65 32.83
N TYR A 227 3.70 0.64 32.25
CA TYR A 227 2.48 0.88 31.48
C TYR A 227 1.21 0.27 32.07
N THR A 228 1.25 -0.21 33.27
CA THR A 228 0.03 -0.57 34.01
C THR A 228 -0.81 0.70 34.24
N SER A 229 -1.50 1.12 33.21
CA SER A 229 -2.62 2.02 33.35
C SER A 229 -3.77 1.23 33.96
N PRO A 230 -4.43 1.72 34.99
CA PRO A 230 -5.66 1.10 35.45
C PRO A 230 -6.64 1.07 34.26
N SER A 231 -7.21 -0.09 34.00
CA SER A 231 -8.28 -0.21 33.03
C SER A 231 -9.44 0.67 33.48
N PRO A 232 -10.15 1.38 32.56
CA PRO A 232 -11.36 2.09 32.94
C PRO A 232 -12.45 1.18 33.54
N ARG A 233 -12.19 -0.13 33.60
CA ARG A 233 -13.09 -1.16 34.18
C ARG A 233 -12.63 -1.67 35.54
N ASP A 234 -11.44 -1.26 36.00
CA ASP A 234 -10.93 -1.52 37.32
C ASP A 234 -11.24 -0.32 38.26
#